data_f52839fe61a0cb066710d5d45fd84ce9
#
_entry.id   f52839fe61a0cb066710d5d45fd84ce9
#
_cell.length_a   1.000
_cell.length_b   1.000
_cell.length_c   1.000
_cell.angle_alpha   90.00
_cell.angle_beta   90.00
_cell.angle_gamma   90.00
#
_symmetry.space_group_name_H-M   'P 1'
#
loop_
_entity.id
_entity.type
_entity.pdbx_description
1 polymer ?
#
loop_
_entity_poly.entity_id
_entity_poly.type
_entity_poly.pdbx_seq_one_letter_code
_entity_poly.pdbx_strand_id
1 'polypeptide(L)'
;MDERLTLRRRIALDITKKLQDDVIKEHPLRQLFWECTLRCNHHCRHCGSDCKQTALVPDMPMADFAKVLDSVRAATDPHKVMINVTGGEPLMRPDLEACGRMMYEKEFPWGMVTNGWGLTPERYKRLLQSGLRAMTISLDGLEEDHDWMRGVPGSFKRASAAIKMVIDSGEIAFDVVTCVNRRNYPHLAEVRDYLIGLGLKEWRLFTVFPVGRAAHDPELQLTGEEIRGLMEFIKATRKEGRIKAEFACEGFLGNYEGDVRDHFYMCQAGVSVASVLADGSISACASIRADYHQGNIYKDDFMEVWNSRFQPYRDRTWMYKDDCASCRHWKYCRGNGMHLRDENGKLIQCLLKKM
;
A
#
# COMPACT_ATOMS: atom_id res chain seq x y z
N MET A 1 4.26 15.28 22.15
CA MET A 1 4.24 14.74 23.53
C MET A 1 4.40 13.24 23.46
N ASP A 2 5.38 12.70 24.18
CA ASP A 2 5.63 11.24 24.21
C ASP A 2 4.61 10.59 25.18
N GLU A 3 3.41 10.36 24.68
CA GLU A 3 2.27 9.89 25.46
C GLU A 3 2.49 8.44 25.92
N ARG A 4 2.34 8.18 27.21
CA ARG A 4 2.44 6.83 27.76
C ARG A 4 1.25 5.99 27.28
N LEU A 5 1.54 4.77 26.82
CA LEU A 5 0.50 3.81 26.50
C LEU A 5 -0.38 3.52 27.73
N THR A 6 -1.69 3.46 27.53
CA THR A 6 -2.61 2.99 28.55
C THR A 6 -2.29 1.53 28.93
N LEU A 7 -2.61 1.12 30.16
CA LEU A 7 -2.36 -0.26 30.63
C LEU A 7 -3.04 -1.29 29.69
N ARG A 8 -4.29 -1.04 29.31
CA ARG A 8 -5.04 -1.90 28.38
C ARG A 8 -4.30 -2.03 27.04
N ARG A 9 -3.84 -0.91 26.47
CA ARG A 9 -3.13 -0.90 25.17
C ARG A 9 -1.81 -1.65 25.27
N ARG A 10 -1.07 -1.45 26.36
CA ARG A 10 0.20 -2.14 26.59
C ARG A 10 0.04 -3.66 26.68
N ILE A 11 -0.95 -4.15 27.43
CA ILE A 11 -1.23 -5.59 27.53
C ILE A 11 -1.57 -6.17 26.14
N ALA A 12 -2.45 -5.52 25.38
CA ALA A 12 -2.83 -5.96 24.05
C ALA A 12 -1.62 -6.02 23.09
N LEU A 13 -0.76 -4.99 23.13
CA LEU A 13 0.47 -4.94 22.32
C LEU A 13 1.48 -6.01 22.76
N ASP A 14 1.61 -6.32 24.06
CA ASP A 14 2.51 -7.38 24.54
C ASP A 14 2.07 -8.78 24.07
N ILE A 15 0.77 -9.03 24.02
CA ILE A 15 0.22 -10.29 23.49
C ILE A 15 0.47 -10.36 21.96
N THR A 16 0.09 -9.30 21.24
CA THR A 16 0.24 -9.25 19.79
C THR A 16 1.68 -9.38 19.36
N LYS A 17 2.62 -8.78 20.12
CA LYS A 17 4.05 -8.87 19.82
C LYS A 17 4.55 -10.31 19.75
N LYS A 18 4.09 -11.21 20.62
CA LYS A 18 4.49 -12.63 20.57
C LYS A 18 4.07 -13.28 19.25
N LEU A 19 2.83 -13.03 18.82
CA LEU A 19 2.33 -13.52 17.54
C LEU A 19 3.11 -12.94 16.36
N GLN A 20 3.45 -11.65 16.44
CA GLN A 20 4.28 -10.99 15.42
C GLN A 20 5.70 -11.58 15.36
N ASP A 21 6.31 -11.93 16.52
CA ASP A 21 7.62 -12.57 16.57
C ASP A 21 7.62 -13.94 15.90
N ASP A 22 6.53 -14.70 16.06
CA ASP A 22 6.36 -16.00 15.40
C ASP A 22 6.21 -15.82 13.88
N VAL A 23 5.38 -14.88 13.44
CA VAL A 23 5.23 -14.56 12.00
C VAL A 23 6.55 -14.11 11.38
N ILE A 24 7.39 -13.35 12.10
CA ILE A 24 8.72 -12.93 11.61
C ILE A 24 9.65 -14.14 11.44
N LYS A 25 9.61 -15.11 12.37
CA LYS A 25 10.41 -16.35 12.26
C LYS A 25 9.98 -17.22 11.09
N GLU A 26 8.68 -17.41 10.92
CA GLU A 26 8.10 -18.21 9.84
C GLU A 26 8.20 -17.53 8.49
N HIS A 27 8.14 -16.21 8.45
CA HIS A 27 8.12 -15.31 7.29
C HIS A 27 7.35 -15.89 6.08
N PRO A 28 6.08 -16.27 6.25
CA PRO A 28 5.28 -16.84 5.18
C PRO A 28 4.99 -15.77 4.11
N LEU A 29 5.34 -16.00 2.87
CA LEU A 29 4.96 -15.11 1.77
C LEU A 29 3.43 -15.16 1.62
N ARG A 30 2.75 -14.03 1.79
CA ARG A 30 1.29 -13.90 1.68
C ARG A 30 0.87 -12.93 0.59
N GLN A 31 1.69 -11.93 0.30
CA GLN A 31 1.42 -10.94 -0.73
C GLN A 31 2.69 -10.71 -1.56
N LEU A 32 2.54 -10.80 -2.87
CA LEU A 32 3.58 -10.44 -3.81
C LEU A 32 3.08 -9.30 -4.69
N PHE A 33 3.71 -8.13 -4.55
CA PHE A 33 3.45 -6.99 -5.42
C PHE A 33 4.24 -7.14 -6.72
N TRP A 34 3.57 -6.92 -7.82
CA TRP A 34 4.20 -6.80 -9.13
C TRP A 34 4.05 -5.37 -9.65
N GLU A 35 5.16 -4.63 -9.70
CA GLU A 35 5.23 -3.34 -10.38
C GLU A 35 5.34 -3.60 -11.89
N CYS A 36 4.20 -3.85 -12.53
CA CYS A 36 4.13 -4.40 -13.88
C CYS A 36 4.50 -3.40 -14.99
N THR A 37 4.49 -2.11 -14.67
CA THR A 37 4.84 -0.99 -15.57
C THR A 37 5.18 0.26 -14.76
N LEU A 38 6.03 1.14 -15.27
CA LEU A 38 6.23 2.51 -14.78
C LEU A 38 5.51 3.57 -15.60
N ARG A 39 4.77 3.16 -16.66
CA ARG A 39 3.93 4.08 -17.42
C ARG A 39 2.67 4.43 -16.65
N CYS A 40 2.29 5.70 -16.66
CA CYS A 40 1.08 6.20 -16.02
C CYS A 40 0.47 7.33 -16.85
N ASN A 41 -0.85 7.33 -16.97
CA ASN A 41 -1.62 8.37 -17.63
C ASN A 41 -1.93 9.58 -16.75
N HIS A 42 -1.53 9.55 -15.46
CA HIS A 42 -1.65 10.65 -14.51
C HIS A 42 -0.29 11.22 -14.14
N HIS A 43 -0.31 12.47 -13.63
CA HIS A 43 0.87 13.15 -13.11
C HIS A 43 0.66 13.60 -11.66
N CYS A 44 0.33 12.64 -10.78
CA CYS A 44 -0.03 12.89 -9.40
C CYS A 44 1.07 13.64 -8.63
N ARG A 45 0.71 14.67 -7.88
CA ARG A 45 1.64 15.46 -7.06
C ARG A 45 2.38 14.62 -6.01
N HIS A 46 1.74 13.58 -5.47
CA HIS A 46 2.26 12.70 -4.42
C HIS A 46 2.94 11.43 -4.92
N CYS A 47 3.20 11.28 -6.23
CA CYS A 47 3.74 10.03 -6.74
C CYS A 47 5.16 9.75 -6.25
N GLY A 48 5.32 8.70 -5.44
CA GLY A 48 6.62 8.27 -4.93
C GLY A 48 7.54 7.65 -5.98
N SER A 49 6.95 7.07 -7.06
CA SER A 49 7.70 6.43 -8.14
C SER A 49 8.01 7.36 -9.32
N ASP A 50 7.57 8.62 -9.27
CA ASP A 50 7.70 9.59 -10.37
C ASP A 50 7.27 9.05 -11.75
N CYS A 51 6.22 8.23 -11.76
CA CYS A 51 5.69 7.63 -12.98
C CYS A 51 5.21 8.66 -13.98
N LYS A 52 5.44 8.40 -15.27
CA LYS A 52 5.12 9.29 -16.40
C LYS A 52 4.41 8.53 -17.50
N GLN A 53 3.91 9.25 -18.52
CA GLN A 53 3.26 8.62 -19.68
C GLN A 53 4.21 7.69 -20.45
N THR A 54 5.48 8.05 -20.51
CA THR A 54 6.56 7.22 -21.03
C THR A 54 7.50 6.83 -19.90
N ALA A 55 7.98 5.59 -19.89
CA ALA A 55 8.93 5.09 -18.90
C ALA A 55 10.26 4.72 -19.57
N LEU A 56 11.37 4.95 -18.88
CA LEU A 56 12.71 4.54 -19.35
C LEU A 56 12.87 3.02 -19.24
N VAL A 57 12.25 2.42 -18.21
CA VAL A 57 12.22 0.97 -18.03
C VAL A 57 11.02 0.42 -18.81
N PRO A 58 11.21 -0.55 -19.73
CA PRO A 58 10.11 -1.18 -20.45
C PRO A 58 9.21 -1.97 -19.50
N ASP A 59 7.98 -2.23 -19.92
CA ASP A 59 7.09 -3.14 -19.19
C ASP A 59 7.76 -4.51 -19.09
N MET A 60 7.78 -5.10 -17.89
CA MET A 60 8.33 -6.44 -17.70
C MET A 60 7.57 -7.45 -18.56
N PRO A 61 8.23 -8.29 -19.38
CA PRO A 61 7.56 -9.36 -20.11
C PRO A 61 6.80 -10.29 -19.17
N MET A 62 5.56 -10.64 -19.54
CA MET A 62 4.72 -11.56 -18.78
C MET A 62 5.44 -12.89 -18.45
N ALA A 63 6.22 -13.41 -19.40
CA ALA A 63 6.97 -14.65 -19.24
C ALA A 63 8.06 -14.57 -18.15
N ASP A 64 8.61 -13.39 -17.88
CA ASP A 64 9.62 -13.23 -16.82
C ASP A 64 8.97 -13.22 -15.45
N PHE A 65 7.83 -12.55 -15.28
CA PHE A 65 7.07 -12.66 -14.03
C PHE A 65 6.49 -14.06 -13.81
N ALA A 66 6.13 -14.77 -14.89
CA ALA A 66 5.67 -16.17 -14.80
C ALA A 66 6.70 -17.09 -14.15
N LYS A 67 8.01 -16.88 -14.41
CA LYS A 67 9.11 -17.63 -13.75
C LYS A 67 9.15 -17.38 -12.24
N VAL A 68 8.90 -16.13 -11.81
CA VAL A 68 8.79 -15.80 -10.38
C VAL A 68 7.64 -16.57 -9.74
N LEU A 69 6.48 -16.63 -10.40
CA LEU A 69 5.34 -17.40 -9.90
C LEU A 69 5.61 -18.90 -9.85
N ASP A 70 6.38 -19.45 -10.80
CA ASP A 70 6.80 -20.85 -10.78
C ASP A 70 7.71 -21.15 -9.59
N SER A 71 8.67 -20.26 -9.28
CA SER A 71 9.50 -20.36 -8.08
C SER A 71 8.67 -20.33 -6.80
N VAL A 72 7.69 -19.40 -6.70
CA VAL A 72 6.79 -19.33 -5.54
C VAL A 72 5.94 -20.60 -5.40
N ARG A 73 5.36 -21.08 -6.51
CA ARG A 73 4.51 -22.29 -6.52
C ARG A 73 5.26 -23.56 -6.13
N ALA A 74 6.53 -23.65 -6.46
CA ALA A 74 7.36 -24.77 -6.07
C ALA A 74 7.64 -24.81 -4.56
N ALA A 75 7.56 -23.66 -3.88
CA ALA A 75 7.92 -23.51 -2.46
C ALA A 75 6.71 -23.37 -1.52
N THR A 76 5.53 -22.94 -2.02
CA THR A 76 4.36 -22.70 -1.19
C THR A 76 3.05 -22.91 -1.97
N ASP A 77 1.94 -23.01 -1.25
CA ASP A 77 0.59 -23.09 -1.81
C ASP A 77 0.23 -21.75 -2.49
N PRO A 78 0.04 -21.73 -3.82
CA PRO A 78 -0.26 -20.51 -4.56
C PRO A 78 -1.55 -19.82 -4.10
N HIS A 79 -2.56 -20.58 -3.63
CA HIS A 79 -3.82 -19.99 -3.11
C HIS A 79 -3.63 -19.13 -1.86
N LYS A 80 -2.49 -19.25 -1.17
CA LYS A 80 -2.14 -18.46 0.02
C LYS A 80 -1.34 -17.20 -0.29
N VAL A 81 -0.97 -16.97 -1.56
CA VAL A 81 -0.17 -15.83 -1.98
C VAL A 81 -0.98 -14.96 -2.94
N MET A 82 -1.44 -13.80 -2.43
CA MET A 82 -2.14 -12.80 -3.22
C MET A 82 -1.16 -12.02 -4.10
N ILE A 83 -1.39 -11.99 -5.41
CA ILE A 83 -0.64 -11.15 -6.32
C ILE A 83 -1.32 -9.79 -6.43
N ASN A 84 -0.59 -8.72 -6.09
CA ASN A 84 -1.08 -7.35 -6.16
C ASN A 84 -0.40 -6.64 -7.35
N VAL A 85 -1.13 -6.46 -8.44
CA VAL A 85 -0.64 -5.78 -9.64
C VAL A 85 -0.67 -4.27 -9.42
N THR A 86 0.49 -3.64 -9.55
CA THR A 86 0.69 -2.21 -9.34
C THR A 86 1.70 -1.66 -10.34
N GLY A 87 2.21 -0.45 -10.10
CA GLY A 87 3.22 0.19 -10.93
C GLY A 87 2.97 1.67 -11.05
N GLY A 88 3.03 2.18 -12.29
CA GLY A 88 2.42 3.45 -12.64
C GLY A 88 0.90 3.28 -12.64
N GLU A 89 0.36 2.91 -13.79
CA GLU A 89 -1.05 2.53 -13.91
C GLU A 89 -1.14 1.18 -14.66
N PRO A 90 -1.59 0.10 -14.00
CA PRO A 90 -1.69 -1.22 -14.63
C PRO A 90 -2.55 -1.24 -15.89
N LEU A 91 -3.62 -0.44 -15.95
CA LEU A 91 -4.48 -0.33 -17.13
C LEU A 91 -3.78 0.29 -18.36
N MET A 92 -2.55 0.78 -18.21
CA MET A 92 -1.70 1.19 -19.36
C MET A 92 -1.06 -0.01 -20.07
N ARG A 93 -1.02 -1.20 -19.44
CA ARG A 93 -0.54 -2.42 -20.10
C ARG A 93 -1.58 -2.93 -21.11
N PRO A 94 -1.18 -3.17 -22.37
CA PRO A 94 -2.09 -3.72 -23.38
C PRO A 94 -2.39 -5.21 -23.17
N ASP A 95 -1.49 -5.92 -22.48
CA ASP A 95 -1.57 -7.37 -22.22
C ASP A 95 -1.99 -7.71 -20.77
N LEU A 96 -2.56 -6.75 -20.01
CA LEU A 96 -2.92 -6.94 -18.61
C LEU A 96 -3.88 -8.11 -18.40
N GLU A 97 -4.86 -8.26 -19.28
CA GLU A 97 -5.84 -9.37 -19.19
C GLU A 97 -5.16 -10.73 -19.43
N ALA A 98 -4.16 -10.80 -20.32
CA ALA A 98 -3.36 -12.01 -20.52
C ALA A 98 -2.48 -12.31 -19.29
N CYS A 99 -1.89 -11.27 -18.69
CA CYS A 99 -1.16 -11.41 -17.42
C CYS A 99 -2.06 -11.94 -16.30
N GLY A 100 -3.29 -11.40 -16.18
CA GLY A 100 -4.29 -11.87 -15.22
C GLY A 100 -4.65 -13.34 -15.44
N ARG A 101 -4.87 -13.73 -16.68
CA ARG A 101 -5.16 -15.13 -17.05
C ARG A 101 -4.01 -16.06 -16.67
N MET A 102 -2.78 -15.69 -16.96
CA MET A 102 -1.58 -16.44 -16.57
C MET A 102 -1.47 -16.64 -15.04
N MET A 103 -1.73 -15.59 -14.25
CA MET A 103 -1.74 -15.70 -12.77
C MET A 103 -2.85 -16.66 -12.30
N TYR A 104 -4.05 -16.54 -12.86
CA TYR A 104 -5.19 -17.41 -12.54
C TYR A 104 -4.91 -18.89 -12.89
N GLU A 105 -4.34 -19.16 -14.06
CA GLU A 105 -3.98 -20.53 -14.51
C GLU A 105 -2.86 -21.15 -13.67
N LYS A 106 -2.01 -20.32 -13.06
CA LYS A 106 -1.01 -20.72 -12.07
C LYS A 106 -1.58 -20.82 -10.64
N GLU A 107 -2.90 -20.66 -10.48
CA GLU A 107 -3.67 -20.79 -9.23
C GLU A 107 -3.42 -19.67 -8.19
N PHE A 108 -2.85 -18.53 -8.62
CA PHE A 108 -2.70 -17.38 -7.75
C PHE A 108 -3.94 -16.50 -7.75
N PRO A 109 -4.53 -16.18 -6.59
CA PRO A 109 -5.47 -15.07 -6.49
C PRO A 109 -4.75 -13.76 -6.83
N TRP A 110 -5.40 -12.89 -7.61
CA TRP A 110 -4.80 -11.62 -7.97
C TRP A 110 -5.77 -10.45 -7.89
N GLY A 111 -5.20 -9.28 -7.64
CA GLY A 111 -5.89 -8.01 -7.63
C GLY A 111 -5.00 -6.89 -8.14
N MET A 112 -5.55 -5.68 -8.21
CA MET A 112 -4.83 -4.52 -8.73
C MET A 112 -5.17 -3.24 -7.98
N VAL A 113 -4.22 -2.30 -8.02
CA VAL A 113 -4.42 -0.91 -7.61
C VAL A 113 -4.44 -0.04 -8.87
N THR A 114 -5.47 0.79 -9.03
CA THR A 114 -5.66 1.61 -10.23
C THR A 114 -6.16 3.01 -9.91
N ASN A 115 -5.91 3.96 -10.80
CA ASN A 115 -6.55 5.27 -10.77
C ASN A 115 -7.97 5.28 -11.37
N GLY A 116 -8.43 4.16 -11.92
CA GLY A 116 -9.77 3.98 -12.47
C GLY A 116 -10.03 4.63 -13.83
N TRP A 117 -9.13 5.47 -14.36
CA TRP A 117 -9.34 6.23 -15.59
C TRP A 117 -9.65 5.35 -16.81
N GLY A 118 -8.92 4.25 -16.96
CA GLY A 118 -9.05 3.32 -18.10
C GLY A 118 -10.03 2.17 -17.88
N LEU A 119 -10.78 2.16 -16.77
CA LEU A 119 -11.68 1.08 -16.42
C LEU A 119 -13.06 1.30 -17.04
N THR A 120 -13.28 0.77 -18.27
CA THR A 120 -14.62 0.73 -18.90
C THR A 120 -15.36 -0.55 -18.51
N PRO A 121 -16.71 -0.60 -18.68
CA PRO A 121 -17.49 -1.83 -18.40
C PRO A 121 -16.97 -3.06 -19.16
N GLU A 122 -16.60 -2.89 -20.42
CA GLU A 122 -16.07 -3.98 -21.27
C GLU A 122 -14.72 -4.46 -20.77
N ARG A 123 -13.85 -3.52 -20.34
CA ARG A 123 -12.53 -3.86 -19.79
C ARG A 123 -12.67 -4.53 -18.42
N TYR A 124 -13.54 -4.04 -17.57
CA TYR A 124 -13.82 -4.65 -16.28
C TYR A 124 -14.31 -6.11 -16.45
N LYS A 125 -15.25 -6.35 -17.37
CA LYS A 125 -15.71 -7.69 -17.69
C LYS A 125 -14.56 -8.63 -18.12
N ARG A 126 -13.65 -8.16 -19.00
CA ARG A 126 -12.48 -8.96 -19.42
C ARG A 126 -11.53 -9.25 -18.26
N LEU A 127 -11.32 -8.29 -17.35
CA LEU A 127 -10.50 -8.49 -16.15
C LEU A 127 -11.12 -9.54 -15.20
N LEU A 128 -12.44 -9.52 -14.98
CA LEU A 128 -13.13 -10.55 -14.22
C LEU A 128 -12.95 -11.94 -14.87
N GLN A 129 -13.10 -12.03 -16.19
CA GLN A 129 -12.88 -13.27 -16.96
C GLN A 129 -11.42 -13.74 -16.90
N SER A 130 -10.46 -12.86 -16.68
CA SER A 130 -9.04 -13.22 -16.46
C SER A 130 -8.71 -13.57 -15.02
N GLY A 131 -9.70 -13.64 -14.13
CA GLY A 131 -9.54 -14.10 -12.75
C GLY A 131 -9.32 -12.99 -11.72
N LEU A 132 -9.56 -11.72 -12.03
CA LEU A 132 -9.51 -10.63 -11.04
C LEU A 132 -10.42 -10.92 -9.84
N ARG A 133 -9.89 -10.75 -8.59
CA ARG A 133 -10.64 -11.01 -7.35
C ARG A 133 -10.60 -9.84 -6.36
N ALA A 134 -9.71 -8.88 -6.54
CA ALA A 134 -9.64 -7.69 -5.70
C ALA A 134 -9.24 -6.45 -6.49
N MET A 135 -9.76 -5.30 -6.10
CA MET A 135 -9.37 -4.02 -6.69
C MET A 135 -9.37 -2.93 -5.64
N THR A 136 -8.37 -2.06 -5.73
CA THR A 136 -8.34 -0.78 -5.02
C THR A 136 -8.40 0.33 -6.05
N ILE A 137 -9.32 1.28 -5.88
CA ILE A 137 -9.36 2.50 -6.69
C ILE A 137 -8.99 3.71 -5.83
N SER A 138 -8.16 4.56 -6.38
CA SER A 138 -7.72 5.76 -5.69
C SER A 138 -8.72 6.90 -5.86
N LEU A 139 -9.12 7.56 -4.75
CA LEU A 139 -9.92 8.78 -4.74
C LEU A 139 -9.43 9.71 -3.62
N ASP A 140 -8.77 10.82 -3.98
CA ASP A 140 -8.10 11.71 -3.02
C ASP A 140 -8.91 12.94 -2.61
N GLY A 141 -10.21 12.95 -2.84
CA GLY A 141 -11.09 14.06 -2.50
C GLY A 141 -12.29 14.11 -3.40
N LEU A 142 -13.09 15.19 -3.29
CA LEU A 142 -14.08 15.54 -4.28
C LEU A 142 -13.41 16.12 -5.53
N GLU A 143 -14.18 16.51 -6.54
CA GLU A 143 -13.70 16.81 -7.90
C GLU A 143 -12.46 17.73 -7.92
N GLU A 144 -12.55 18.88 -7.24
CA GLU A 144 -11.48 19.87 -7.26
C GLU A 144 -10.17 19.36 -6.60
N ASP A 145 -10.27 18.74 -5.42
CA ASP A 145 -9.12 18.24 -4.67
C ASP A 145 -8.51 17.00 -5.34
N HIS A 146 -9.36 16.11 -5.85
CA HIS A 146 -8.89 14.91 -6.55
C HIS A 146 -8.17 15.26 -7.85
N ASP A 147 -8.77 16.08 -8.70
CA ASP A 147 -8.18 16.47 -9.99
C ASP A 147 -6.86 17.24 -9.79
N TRP A 148 -6.80 18.13 -8.76
CA TRP A 148 -5.58 18.81 -8.36
C TRP A 148 -4.48 17.83 -7.93
N MET A 149 -4.82 16.86 -7.10
CA MET A 149 -3.86 15.86 -6.58
C MET A 149 -3.36 14.92 -7.67
N ARG A 150 -4.26 14.53 -8.59
CA ARG A 150 -3.95 13.62 -9.70
C ARG A 150 -3.31 14.31 -10.90
N GLY A 151 -3.39 15.63 -10.98
CA GLY A 151 -2.83 16.44 -12.06
C GLY A 151 -3.53 16.23 -13.41
N VAL A 152 -4.79 15.76 -13.41
CA VAL A 152 -5.56 15.46 -14.63
C VAL A 152 -7.03 15.88 -14.43
N PRO A 153 -7.50 16.93 -15.12
CA PRO A 153 -8.90 17.33 -15.11
C PRO A 153 -9.84 16.20 -15.53
N GLY A 154 -10.93 16.03 -14.80
CA GLY A 154 -11.92 14.98 -15.02
C GLY A 154 -11.54 13.60 -14.45
N SER A 155 -10.41 13.49 -13.75
CA SER A 155 -9.97 12.28 -13.07
C SER A 155 -10.98 11.80 -12.04
N PHE A 156 -11.55 12.72 -11.26
CA PHE A 156 -12.62 12.44 -10.30
C PHE A 156 -13.82 11.72 -10.94
N LYS A 157 -14.32 12.27 -12.04
CA LYS A 157 -15.49 11.69 -12.74
C LYS A 157 -15.21 10.26 -13.21
N ARG A 158 -14.01 10.01 -13.74
CA ARG A 158 -13.61 8.67 -14.19
C ARG A 158 -13.44 7.70 -13.02
N ALA A 159 -12.75 8.11 -11.97
CA ALA A 159 -12.57 7.29 -10.77
C ALA A 159 -13.92 6.98 -10.11
N SER A 160 -14.81 7.98 -9.95
CA SER A 160 -16.14 7.81 -9.36
C SER A 160 -17.02 6.85 -10.17
N ALA A 161 -17.02 6.97 -11.50
CA ALA A 161 -17.74 6.03 -12.37
C ALA A 161 -17.20 4.60 -12.24
N ALA A 162 -15.89 4.43 -12.17
CA ALA A 162 -15.24 3.14 -11.97
C ALA A 162 -15.60 2.55 -10.59
N ILE A 163 -15.54 3.35 -9.52
CA ILE A 163 -15.93 2.95 -8.16
C ILE A 163 -17.38 2.46 -8.14
N LYS A 164 -18.31 3.26 -8.68
CA LYS A 164 -19.73 2.89 -8.73
C LYS A 164 -19.96 1.59 -9.49
N MET A 165 -19.32 1.41 -10.64
CA MET A 165 -19.41 0.19 -11.45
C MET A 165 -18.93 -1.06 -10.67
N VAL A 166 -17.80 -0.96 -9.95
CA VAL A 166 -17.27 -2.08 -9.17
C VAL A 166 -18.19 -2.40 -7.99
N ILE A 167 -18.70 -1.38 -7.28
CA ILE A 167 -19.65 -1.56 -6.18
C ILE A 167 -20.93 -2.26 -6.67
N ASP A 168 -21.50 -1.79 -7.78
CA ASP A 168 -22.74 -2.34 -8.33
C ASP A 168 -22.61 -3.80 -8.80
N SER A 169 -21.40 -4.19 -9.23
CA SER A 169 -21.15 -5.57 -9.65
C SER A 169 -21.13 -6.56 -8.48
N GLY A 170 -20.57 -6.17 -7.35
CA GLY A 170 -20.39 -7.05 -6.18
C GLY A 170 -19.52 -8.28 -6.41
N GLU A 171 -18.75 -8.34 -7.51
CA GLU A 171 -18.04 -9.54 -7.97
C GLU A 171 -16.69 -9.75 -7.27
N ILE A 172 -16.11 -8.72 -6.68
CA ILE A 172 -14.73 -8.74 -6.15
C ILE A 172 -14.62 -8.04 -4.80
N ALA A 173 -13.59 -8.36 -4.03
CA ALA A 173 -13.20 -7.57 -2.87
C ALA A 173 -12.75 -6.17 -3.35
N PHE A 174 -13.29 -5.13 -2.72
CA PHE A 174 -13.13 -3.77 -3.21
C PHE A 174 -12.98 -2.76 -2.08
N ASP A 175 -12.00 -1.88 -2.22
CA ASP A 175 -11.86 -0.71 -1.37
C ASP A 175 -11.43 0.53 -2.16
N VAL A 176 -11.60 1.68 -1.54
CA VAL A 176 -11.08 2.96 -2.03
C VAL A 176 -9.95 3.40 -1.13
N VAL A 177 -8.89 3.95 -1.73
CA VAL A 177 -7.77 4.54 -1.01
C VAL A 177 -7.71 6.05 -1.22
N THR A 178 -7.49 6.79 -0.12
CA THR A 178 -7.32 8.25 -0.12
C THR A 178 -5.98 8.62 0.51
N CYS A 179 -5.15 9.37 -0.23
CA CYS A 179 -3.94 10.01 0.31
C CYS A 179 -4.31 11.36 0.90
N VAL A 180 -4.38 11.42 2.24
CA VAL A 180 -4.77 12.63 2.99
C VAL A 180 -3.62 13.62 3.01
N ASN A 181 -3.92 14.87 2.66
CA ASN A 181 -3.01 15.99 2.62
C ASN A 181 -3.70 17.25 3.19
N ARG A 182 -2.99 18.37 3.34
CA ARG A 182 -3.55 19.58 3.95
C ARG A 182 -4.74 20.16 3.18
N ARG A 183 -4.80 19.93 1.85
CA ARG A 183 -5.87 20.46 1.02
C ARG A 183 -7.19 19.67 1.20
N ASN A 184 -7.13 18.32 1.17
CA ASN A 184 -8.32 17.48 1.28
C ASN A 184 -8.72 17.16 2.74
N TYR A 185 -7.82 17.36 3.72
CA TYR A 185 -8.09 17.10 5.12
C TYR A 185 -9.38 17.78 5.65
N PRO A 186 -9.64 19.09 5.37
CA PRO A 186 -10.86 19.74 5.82
C PRO A 186 -12.16 19.13 5.24
N HIS A 187 -12.08 18.46 4.09
CA HIS A 187 -13.20 17.92 3.33
C HIS A 187 -13.45 16.43 3.56
N LEU A 188 -12.72 15.77 4.47
CA LEU A 188 -12.83 14.32 4.67
C LEU A 188 -14.22 13.83 5.04
N ALA A 189 -15.02 14.64 5.76
CA ALA A 189 -16.41 14.30 6.08
C ALA A 189 -17.29 14.24 4.82
N GLU A 190 -17.09 15.18 3.90
CA GLU A 190 -17.81 15.24 2.63
C GLU A 190 -17.41 14.06 1.73
N VAL A 191 -16.11 13.71 1.67
CA VAL A 191 -15.60 12.54 0.95
C VAL A 191 -16.20 11.26 1.52
N ARG A 192 -16.22 11.12 2.86
CA ARG A 192 -16.86 9.97 3.54
C ARG A 192 -18.31 9.81 3.12
N ASP A 193 -19.09 10.90 3.23
CA ASP A 193 -20.52 10.87 2.94
C ASP A 193 -20.79 10.60 1.46
N TYR A 194 -19.95 11.12 0.56
CA TYR A 194 -19.96 10.79 -0.86
C TYR A 194 -19.73 9.29 -1.11
N LEU A 195 -18.68 8.71 -0.52
CA LEU A 195 -18.36 7.29 -0.66
C LEU A 195 -19.45 6.37 -0.09
N ILE A 196 -20.06 6.76 1.04
CA ILE A 196 -21.23 6.07 1.61
C ILE A 196 -22.40 6.14 0.65
N GLY A 197 -22.64 7.31 0.03
CA GLY A 197 -23.69 7.50 -0.98
C GLY A 197 -23.52 6.63 -2.22
N LEU A 198 -22.28 6.29 -2.61
CA LEU A 198 -21.98 5.33 -3.66
C LEU A 198 -22.21 3.87 -3.23
N GLY A 199 -22.31 3.59 -1.92
CA GLY A 199 -22.46 2.25 -1.36
C GLY A 199 -21.14 1.57 -0.95
N LEU A 200 -20.03 2.33 -0.86
CA LEU A 200 -18.72 1.79 -0.46
C LEU A 200 -18.75 1.21 0.96
N LYS A 201 -18.06 0.08 1.17
CA LYS A 201 -17.97 -0.61 2.47
C LYS A 201 -16.62 -0.41 3.15
N GLU A 202 -15.52 -0.35 2.41
CA GLU A 202 -14.17 -0.26 2.94
C GLU A 202 -13.41 0.95 2.37
N TRP A 203 -12.85 1.77 3.25
CA TRP A 203 -12.12 2.99 2.90
C TRP A 203 -10.80 3.05 3.65
N ARG A 204 -9.68 3.00 2.93
CA ARG A 204 -8.34 3.16 3.52
C ARG A 204 -7.82 4.58 3.34
N LEU A 205 -7.26 5.11 4.41
CA LEU A 205 -6.65 6.43 4.44
C LEU A 205 -5.15 6.31 4.68
N PHE A 206 -4.38 7.01 3.87
CA PHE A 206 -2.93 7.17 4.00
C PHE A 206 -2.61 8.65 4.26
N THR A 207 -1.47 8.95 4.89
CA THR A 207 -0.84 10.26 4.72
C THR A 207 0.05 10.25 3.47
N VAL A 208 0.44 11.41 2.97
CA VAL A 208 1.39 11.46 1.86
C VAL A 208 2.81 11.25 2.38
N PHE A 209 3.52 10.27 1.82
CA PHE A 209 4.93 10.05 2.15
C PHE A 209 5.79 11.14 1.52
N PRO A 210 6.74 11.74 2.24
CA PRO A 210 7.63 12.77 1.71
C PRO A 210 8.75 12.16 0.86
N VAL A 211 8.36 11.45 -0.22
CA VAL A 211 9.27 10.79 -1.17
C VAL A 211 8.83 11.06 -2.62
N GLY A 212 9.72 10.91 -3.56
CA GLY A 212 9.45 11.18 -4.98
C GLY A 212 8.99 12.62 -5.19
N ARG A 213 7.91 12.86 -5.96
CA ARG A 213 7.39 14.20 -6.21
C ARG A 213 6.90 14.93 -4.95
N ALA A 214 6.45 14.19 -3.94
CA ALA A 214 5.98 14.78 -2.68
C ALA A 214 7.11 15.23 -1.73
N ALA A 215 8.37 14.92 -2.01
CA ALA A 215 9.49 15.20 -1.10
C ALA A 215 9.67 16.71 -0.80
N HIS A 216 9.29 17.57 -1.73
CA HIS A 216 9.50 19.02 -1.66
C HIS A 216 8.19 19.84 -1.66
N ASP A 217 7.03 19.17 -1.49
CA ASP A 217 5.74 19.84 -1.49
C ASP A 217 5.14 19.87 -0.06
N PRO A 218 5.28 20.99 0.67
CA PRO A 218 4.78 21.09 2.04
C PRO A 218 3.25 21.09 2.14
N GLU A 219 2.52 21.42 1.07
CA GLU A 219 1.05 21.33 1.04
C GLU A 219 0.54 19.89 1.15
N LEU A 220 1.40 18.93 0.81
CA LEU A 220 1.06 17.51 0.90
C LEU A 220 1.27 16.93 2.31
N GLN A 221 1.96 17.67 3.21
CA GLN A 221 2.37 17.15 4.52
C GLN A 221 1.45 17.68 5.62
N LEU A 222 0.69 16.79 6.26
CA LEU A 222 -0.13 17.13 7.42
C LEU A 222 0.74 17.62 8.60
N THR A 223 0.26 18.59 9.36
CA THR A 223 0.81 18.97 10.66
C THR A 223 0.54 17.89 11.72
N GLY A 224 1.16 17.98 12.89
CA GLY A 224 0.89 17.07 13.99
C GLY A 224 -0.55 17.14 14.51
N GLU A 225 -1.15 18.34 14.51
CA GLU A 225 -2.54 18.55 14.88
C GLU A 225 -3.49 17.90 13.85
N GLU A 226 -3.24 18.11 12.56
CA GLU A 226 -4.01 17.48 11.48
C GLU A 226 -3.90 15.95 11.49
N ILE A 227 -2.73 15.38 11.84
CA ILE A 227 -2.58 13.92 12.00
C ILE A 227 -3.43 13.42 13.17
N ARG A 228 -3.42 14.10 14.34
CA ARG A 228 -4.30 13.76 15.45
C ARG A 228 -5.77 13.83 15.04
N GLY A 229 -6.15 14.91 14.38
CA GLY A 229 -7.52 15.08 13.86
C GLY A 229 -7.93 13.97 12.89
N LEU A 230 -7.02 13.54 12.00
CA LEU A 230 -7.25 12.39 11.12
C LEU A 230 -7.49 11.10 11.90
N MET A 231 -6.70 10.83 12.95
CA MET A 231 -6.90 9.65 13.80
C MET A 231 -8.27 9.68 14.50
N GLU A 232 -8.65 10.83 15.06
CA GLU A 232 -9.98 10.98 15.71
C GLU A 232 -11.12 10.87 14.68
N PHE A 233 -10.94 11.42 13.48
CA PHE A 233 -11.91 11.28 12.38
C PHE A 233 -12.13 9.81 12.00
N ILE A 234 -11.06 9.03 11.81
CA ILE A 234 -11.15 7.61 11.48
C ILE A 234 -11.84 6.85 12.60
N LYS A 235 -11.43 7.08 13.85
CA LYS A 235 -12.03 6.46 15.04
C LYS A 235 -13.53 6.75 15.18
N ALA A 236 -13.94 8.01 14.94
CA ALA A 236 -15.35 8.41 14.95
C ALA A 236 -16.13 7.74 13.82
N THR A 237 -15.59 7.72 12.59
CA THR A 237 -16.19 7.06 11.42
C THR A 237 -16.37 5.56 11.64
N ARG A 238 -15.38 4.89 12.23
CA ARG A 238 -15.47 3.46 12.58
C ARG A 238 -16.56 3.21 13.64
N LYS A 239 -16.67 4.09 14.63
CA LYS A 239 -17.73 3.99 15.68
C LYS A 239 -19.12 4.21 15.09
N GLU A 240 -19.25 5.09 14.10
CA GLU A 240 -20.52 5.32 13.39
C GLU A 240 -20.98 4.07 12.60
N GLY A 241 -20.06 3.30 12.05
CA GLY A 241 -20.31 1.98 11.46
C GLY A 241 -20.96 2.00 10.07
N ARG A 242 -21.09 3.16 9.41
CA ARG A 242 -21.66 3.28 8.06
C ARG A 242 -20.69 2.86 6.96
N ILE A 243 -19.39 3.06 7.19
CA ILE A 243 -18.29 2.65 6.34
C ILE A 243 -17.11 2.23 7.23
N LYS A 244 -16.41 1.18 6.84
CA LYS A 244 -15.20 0.74 7.54
C LYS A 244 -14.02 1.59 7.09
N ALA A 245 -13.71 2.65 7.83
CA ALA A 245 -12.52 3.46 7.60
C ALA A 245 -11.32 2.84 8.31
N GLU A 246 -10.16 2.75 7.63
CA GLU A 246 -8.92 2.23 8.21
C GLU A 246 -7.74 3.13 7.88
N PHE A 247 -6.90 3.40 8.90
CA PHE A 247 -5.59 3.97 8.66
C PHE A 247 -4.64 2.88 8.18
N ALA A 248 -3.95 3.14 7.09
CA ALA A 248 -3.10 2.14 6.46
C ALA A 248 -1.78 1.86 7.21
N CYS A 249 -0.82 1.17 6.59
CA CYS A 249 0.37 0.61 7.23
C CYS A 249 1.51 1.63 7.48
N GLU A 250 1.21 2.86 7.87
CA GLU A 250 2.17 3.97 7.97
C GLU A 250 2.84 4.14 9.34
N GLY A 251 3.08 3.09 10.06
CA GLY A 251 3.81 3.19 11.30
C GLY A 251 2.97 3.00 12.56
N PHE A 252 3.68 3.00 13.67
CA PHE A 252 3.09 2.82 15.01
C PHE A 252 2.47 4.12 15.50
N LEU A 253 1.24 4.04 16.03
CA LEU A 253 0.42 5.19 16.40
C LEU A 253 0.10 5.27 17.91
N GLY A 254 0.85 4.56 18.75
CA GLY A 254 0.68 4.64 20.21
C GLY A 254 -0.70 4.19 20.68
N ASN A 255 -1.41 5.08 21.36
CA ASN A 255 -2.73 4.76 21.91
C ASN A 255 -3.83 4.59 20.85
N TYR A 256 -3.62 5.05 19.61
CA TYR A 256 -4.57 4.83 18.50
C TYR A 256 -4.53 3.41 17.91
N GLU A 257 -3.51 2.60 18.26
CA GLU A 257 -3.44 1.22 17.78
C GLU A 257 -4.68 0.42 18.15
N GLY A 258 -5.32 -0.24 17.15
CA GLY A 258 -6.57 -0.97 17.31
C GLY A 258 -7.85 -0.10 17.36
N ASP A 259 -7.74 1.24 17.34
CA ASP A 259 -8.90 2.12 17.23
C ASP A 259 -9.10 2.59 15.77
N VAL A 260 -8.00 2.76 15.02
CA VAL A 260 -8.01 3.28 13.66
C VAL A 260 -7.73 2.22 12.58
N ARG A 261 -7.46 0.98 12.99
CA ARG A 261 -7.27 -0.20 12.12
C ARG A 261 -7.61 -1.47 12.89
N ASP A 262 -7.89 -2.57 12.18
CA ASP A 262 -8.30 -3.84 12.80
C ASP A 262 -7.14 -4.64 13.40
N HIS A 263 -5.91 -4.26 13.09
CA HIS A 263 -4.70 -4.92 13.57
C HIS A 263 -3.77 -3.93 14.28
N PHE A 264 -2.91 -4.43 15.15
CA PHE A 264 -1.80 -3.67 15.69
C PHE A 264 -0.66 -3.58 14.66
N TYR A 265 0.00 -2.44 14.64
CA TYR A 265 1.05 -2.16 13.67
C TYR A 265 2.16 -3.21 13.67
N MET A 266 2.46 -3.69 12.49
CA MET A 266 3.70 -4.36 12.12
C MET A 266 3.97 -4.08 10.63
N CYS A 267 5.13 -3.56 10.30
CA CYS A 267 5.53 -3.46 8.90
C CYS A 267 5.78 -4.86 8.34
N GLN A 268 4.95 -5.26 7.39
CA GLN A 268 4.96 -6.60 6.78
C GLN A 268 6.05 -6.77 5.70
N ALA A 269 6.72 -5.67 5.30
CA ALA A 269 7.77 -5.71 4.29
C ALA A 269 8.88 -6.70 4.66
N GLY A 270 9.13 -7.68 3.80
CA GLY A 270 10.13 -8.75 3.97
C GLY A 270 9.77 -9.82 4.99
N VAL A 271 8.59 -9.73 5.63
CA VAL A 271 8.05 -10.72 6.58
C VAL A 271 6.96 -11.57 5.93
N SER A 272 5.96 -10.93 5.33
CA SER A 272 4.87 -11.59 4.60
C SER A 272 4.55 -10.91 3.27
N VAL A 273 5.24 -9.82 2.96
CA VAL A 273 5.08 -9.02 1.75
C VAL A 273 6.43 -8.92 1.05
N ALA A 274 6.41 -9.16 -0.26
CA ALA A 274 7.53 -8.91 -1.17
C ALA A 274 7.05 -8.15 -2.41
N SER A 275 7.96 -7.66 -3.22
CA SER A 275 7.66 -7.07 -4.53
C SER A 275 8.72 -7.39 -5.56
N VAL A 276 8.28 -7.49 -6.82
CA VAL A 276 9.12 -7.47 -8.00
C VAL A 276 8.87 -6.14 -8.71
N LEU A 277 9.91 -5.33 -8.84
CA LEU A 277 9.84 -4.02 -9.47
C LEU A 277 9.95 -4.15 -11.01
N ALA A 278 9.63 -3.08 -11.71
CA ALA A 278 9.57 -3.09 -13.18
C ALA A 278 10.91 -3.46 -13.87
N ASP A 279 12.04 -3.15 -13.22
CA ASP A 279 13.41 -3.50 -13.67
C ASP A 279 13.87 -4.92 -13.24
N GLY A 280 12.97 -5.70 -12.65
CA GLY A 280 13.26 -7.02 -12.11
C GLY A 280 13.85 -7.05 -10.70
N SER A 281 14.07 -5.91 -10.07
CA SER A 281 14.59 -5.86 -8.70
C SER A 281 13.62 -6.51 -7.70
N ILE A 282 14.15 -7.33 -6.80
CA ILE A 282 13.40 -7.98 -5.73
C ILE A 282 13.48 -7.11 -4.48
N SER A 283 12.35 -6.55 -4.08
CA SER A 283 12.19 -5.68 -2.92
C SER A 283 11.14 -6.23 -1.95
N ALA A 284 11.01 -5.62 -0.78
CA ALA A 284 10.09 -6.09 0.25
C ALA A 284 8.69 -5.46 0.16
N CYS A 285 8.54 -4.34 -0.54
CA CYS A 285 7.27 -3.65 -0.69
C CYS A 285 7.36 -2.65 -1.85
N ALA A 286 6.31 -2.53 -2.64
CA ALA A 286 6.22 -1.58 -3.75
C ALA A 286 6.30 -0.10 -3.32
N SER A 287 6.10 0.20 -2.03
CA SER A 287 6.22 1.56 -1.49
C SER A 287 7.65 1.93 -1.06
N ILE A 288 8.60 1.00 -1.05
CA ILE A 288 10.00 1.27 -0.70
C ILE A 288 10.70 1.80 -1.94
N ARG A 289 11.17 3.05 -1.88
CA ARG A 289 11.88 3.72 -2.98
C ARG A 289 13.38 3.82 -2.76
N ALA A 290 13.82 3.75 -1.51
CA ALA A 290 15.22 3.62 -1.16
C ALA A 290 15.79 2.27 -1.63
N ASP A 291 17.09 2.22 -1.94
CA ASP A 291 17.76 1.01 -2.42
C ASP A 291 17.99 0.00 -1.29
N TYR A 292 16.95 -0.77 -1.00
CA TYR A 292 16.95 -1.94 -0.12
C TYR A 292 16.70 -3.23 -0.91
N HIS A 293 17.03 -3.27 -2.20
CA HIS A 293 16.82 -4.43 -3.05
C HIS A 293 17.68 -5.61 -2.60
N GLN A 294 17.11 -6.82 -2.65
CA GLN A 294 17.79 -8.02 -2.14
C GLN A 294 18.29 -8.94 -3.27
N GLY A 295 17.90 -8.66 -4.50
CA GLY A 295 18.28 -9.42 -5.69
C GLY A 295 17.57 -8.89 -6.92
N ASN A 296 17.68 -9.64 -8.03
CA ASN A 296 17.02 -9.31 -9.27
C ASN A 296 16.61 -10.60 -10.00
N ILE A 297 15.35 -10.71 -10.47
CA ILE A 297 14.80 -11.92 -11.10
C ILE A 297 15.54 -12.39 -12.36
N TYR A 298 16.31 -11.51 -12.97
CA TYR A 298 17.14 -11.85 -14.14
C TYR A 298 18.49 -12.52 -13.76
N LYS A 299 18.80 -12.59 -12.47
CA LYS A 299 20.06 -13.14 -11.94
C LYS A 299 19.84 -14.17 -10.85
N ASP A 300 18.73 -14.09 -10.15
CA ASP A 300 18.48 -14.82 -8.91
C ASP A 300 17.13 -15.56 -8.99
N ASP A 301 17.03 -16.71 -8.30
CA ASP A 301 15.73 -17.32 -8.00
C ASP A 301 15.00 -16.52 -6.91
N PHE A 302 13.71 -16.24 -7.13
CA PHE A 302 12.94 -15.39 -6.23
C PHE A 302 12.82 -15.98 -4.82
N MET A 303 12.50 -17.27 -4.70
CA MET A 303 12.32 -17.91 -3.38
C MET A 303 13.64 -18.15 -2.66
N GLU A 304 14.73 -18.36 -3.38
CA GLU A 304 16.07 -18.38 -2.77
C GLU A 304 16.39 -17.02 -2.13
N VAL A 305 16.18 -15.93 -2.87
CA VAL A 305 16.36 -14.56 -2.34
C VAL A 305 15.44 -14.31 -1.15
N TRP A 306 14.15 -14.64 -1.25
CA TRP A 306 13.17 -14.49 -0.17
C TRP A 306 13.61 -15.19 1.10
N ASN A 307 14.06 -16.42 1.01
CA ASN A 307 14.42 -17.22 2.17
C ASN A 307 15.76 -16.79 2.79
N SER A 308 16.76 -16.40 1.99
CA SER A 308 18.14 -16.22 2.45
C SER A 308 18.60 -14.78 2.62
N ARG A 309 18.02 -13.79 1.88
CA ARG A 309 18.58 -12.42 1.84
C ARG A 309 17.73 -11.37 2.54
N PHE A 310 16.52 -11.68 2.99
CA PHE A 310 15.59 -10.71 3.58
C PHE A 310 15.84 -10.42 5.08
N GLN A 311 16.99 -10.79 5.63
CA GLN A 311 17.35 -10.53 7.03
C GLN A 311 17.26 -9.04 7.42
N PRO A 312 17.67 -8.05 6.59
CA PRO A 312 17.56 -6.63 6.97
C PRO A 312 16.12 -6.16 7.25
N TYR A 313 15.12 -6.87 6.75
CA TYR A 313 13.71 -6.60 6.99
C TYR A 313 13.16 -7.33 8.22
N ARG A 314 13.70 -8.51 8.53
CA ARG A 314 13.28 -9.40 9.63
C ARG A 314 13.98 -9.06 10.93
N ASP A 315 15.29 -8.86 10.91
CA ASP A 315 16.05 -8.28 12.01
C ASP A 315 16.22 -6.78 11.79
N ARG A 316 15.53 -5.99 12.59
CA ARG A 316 15.50 -4.52 12.51
C ARG A 316 16.37 -3.84 13.57
N THR A 317 17.25 -4.58 14.25
CA THR A 317 18.14 -4.03 15.29
C THR A 317 19.04 -2.91 14.73
N TRP A 318 19.42 -2.98 13.47
CA TRP A 318 20.18 -1.94 12.77
C TRP A 318 19.47 -0.57 12.69
N MET A 319 18.13 -0.54 12.87
CA MET A 319 17.35 0.69 12.92
C MET A 319 17.31 1.31 14.32
N TYR A 320 17.90 0.65 15.35
CA TYR A 320 17.96 1.16 16.72
C TYR A 320 19.05 2.20 16.84
N LYS A 321 18.83 3.31 16.16
CA LYS A 321 19.75 4.48 16.11
C LYS A 321 18.95 5.77 16.04
N ASP A 322 19.61 6.89 16.16
CA ASP A 322 19.04 8.23 16.11
C ASP A 322 17.80 8.35 17.01
N ASP A 323 16.72 8.84 16.46
CA ASP A 323 15.42 9.01 17.14
C ASP A 323 14.85 7.71 17.71
N CYS A 324 15.22 6.57 17.17
CA CYS A 324 14.72 5.26 17.61
C CYS A 324 15.51 4.71 18.81
N ALA A 325 16.76 5.10 19.02
CA ALA A 325 17.63 4.60 20.10
C ALA A 325 17.11 4.93 21.52
N SER A 326 16.44 6.08 21.68
CA SER A 326 15.85 6.50 22.96
C SER A 326 14.34 6.34 23.03
N CYS A 327 13.73 5.74 21.98
CA CYS A 327 12.27 5.64 21.87
C CYS A 327 11.70 4.54 22.78
N ARG A 328 10.86 4.92 23.74
CA ARG A 328 10.16 3.98 24.65
C ARG A 328 9.25 2.98 23.94
N HIS A 329 8.83 3.30 22.71
CA HIS A 329 7.94 2.49 21.90
C HIS A 329 8.67 1.54 20.94
N TRP A 330 10.01 1.53 20.96
CA TRP A 330 10.83 0.64 20.12
C TRP A 330 10.37 -0.82 20.17
N LYS A 331 10.05 -1.31 21.36
CA LYS A 331 9.59 -2.69 21.59
C LYS A 331 8.43 -3.10 20.66
N TYR A 332 7.54 -2.16 20.31
CA TYR A 332 6.35 -2.41 19.49
C TYR A 332 6.51 -1.90 18.05
N CYS A 333 7.16 -0.74 17.89
CA CYS A 333 7.31 -0.06 16.60
C CYS A 333 8.40 -0.68 15.71
N ARG A 334 9.54 -1.09 16.30
CA ARG A 334 10.69 -1.68 15.60
C ARG A 334 11.18 -0.82 14.42
N GLY A 335 11.29 0.48 14.62
CA GLY A 335 11.89 1.38 13.65
C GLY A 335 10.95 1.88 12.54
N ASN A 336 9.64 1.71 12.69
CA ASN A 336 8.63 2.23 11.75
C ASN A 336 8.54 1.46 10.41
N GLY A 337 7.82 1.99 9.42
CA GLY A 337 7.74 1.43 8.08
C GLY A 337 9.04 1.58 7.29
N MET A 338 9.43 0.56 6.56
CA MET A 338 10.64 0.59 5.72
C MET A 338 10.57 1.68 4.64
N HIS A 339 9.39 1.97 4.11
CA HIS A 339 9.16 3.04 3.12
C HIS A 339 9.35 4.46 3.68
N LEU A 340 9.50 4.60 5.00
CA LEU A 340 9.79 5.88 5.68
C LEU A 340 11.26 6.02 6.07
N ARG A 341 12.16 5.26 5.42
CA ARG A 341 13.60 5.36 5.60
C ARG A 341 14.32 5.61 4.29
N ASP A 342 15.36 6.44 4.35
CA ASP A 342 16.27 6.68 3.23
C ASP A 342 17.32 5.54 3.10
N GLU A 343 18.16 5.60 2.09
CA GLU A 343 19.21 4.61 1.78
C GLU A 343 20.22 4.42 2.92
N ASN A 344 20.40 5.43 3.77
CA ASN A 344 21.29 5.40 4.94
C ASN A 344 20.59 4.82 6.18
N GLY A 345 19.32 4.46 6.06
CA GLY A 345 18.50 3.96 7.15
C GLY A 345 18.03 5.06 8.11
N LYS A 346 18.16 6.35 7.75
CA LYS A 346 17.62 7.46 8.53
C LYS A 346 16.11 7.49 8.39
N LEU A 347 15.42 7.73 9.51
CA LEU A 347 13.95 7.85 9.51
C LEU A 347 13.54 9.21 8.89
N ILE A 348 12.80 9.16 7.79
CA ILE A 348 12.30 10.34 7.08
C ILE A 348 11.14 10.97 7.86
N GLN A 349 10.24 10.13 8.38
CA GLN A 349 9.05 10.58 9.11
C GLN A 349 8.65 9.59 10.21
N CYS A 350 8.24 10.13 11.36
CA CYS A 350 7.59 9.39 12.44
C CYS A 350 6.29 10.09 12.83
N LEU A 351 5.15 9.50 12.47
CA LEU A 351 3.84 10.08 12.77
C LEU A 351 3.62 10.25 14.28
N LEU A 352 4.01 9.24 15.07
CA LEU A 352 3.88 9.29 16.53
C LEU A 352 4.66 10.46 17.17
N LYS A 353 5.85 10.79 16.63
CA LYS A 353 6.62 11.96 17.09
C LYS A 353 6.02 13.27 16.60
N LYS A 354 5.41 13.24 15.42
CA LYS A 354 4.82 14.44 14.80
C LYS A 354 3.51 14.83 15.48
N MET A 355 2.73 13.86 15.99
CA MET A 355 1.54 14.07 16.84
C MET A 355 1.92 14.61 18.24
#